data_b79bbb54cd80c27c3978c8ed510ef421
#
_entry.id   b79bbb54cd80c27c3978c8ed510ef421
#
_cell.length_a   1.000
_cell.length_b   1.000
_cell.length_c   1.000
_cell.angle_alpha   90.00
_cell.angle_beta   90.00
_cell.angle_gamma   90.00
#
_symmetry.space_group_name_H-M   'P 1'
#
loop_
_entity.id
_entity.type
_entity.pdbx_description
1 polymer ?
#
loop_
_entity_poly.entity_id
_entity_poly.type
_entity_poly.pdbx_seq_one_letter_code
_entity_poly.pdbx_strand_id
1 'polypeptide(L)'
;MKRNLLFISRYPEIIDEFQGILEEKQIETDIAQNGTDAMELLKQKEYQILVTDLNLDGYNGDKILSYVNQKFPDTICMLYTNSISAVQLGFYLNKRDVFRVFLRPVNFRQEFMQALEEAYELYDLKKHDRDSRQERLKQLEGNRKAIAEIEKIIENQNESWKDFEVFAERLLGFTMERYGTA
;
A
#
# COMPACT_ATOMS: atom_id res chain seq x y z
N MET A 1 -15.12 7.90 -0.12
CA MET A 1 -14.42 7.81 1.17
C MET A 1 -14.28 9.21 1.71
N LYS A 2 -14.41 9.45 3.03
CA LYS A 2 -14.24 10.80 3.60
C LYS A 2 -12.75 11.17 3.49
N ARG A 3 -12.44 12.37 3.00
CA ARG A 3 -11.05 12.85 2.87
C ARG A 3 -10.48 13.12 4.26
N ASN A 4 -9.27 12.64 4.52
CA ASN A 4 -8.58 12.86 5.79
C ASN A 4 -7.13 13.29 5.58
N LEU A 5 -6.59 14.05 6.54
CA LEU A 5 -5.27 14.61 6.46
C LEU A 5 -4.66 14.71 7.88
N LEU A 6 -3.35 14.46 7.99
CA LEU A 6 -2.56 14.80 9.17
C LEU A 6 -1.65 15.99 8.85
N PHE A 7 -1.82 17.07 9.62
CA PHE A 7 -0.97 18.26 9.54
C PHE A 7 -0.07 18.36 10.78
N ILE A 8 1.23 18.49 10.54
CA ILE A 8 2.23 18.52 11.61
C ILE A 8 3.02 19.81 11.54
N SER A 9 2.81 20.69 12.51
CA SER A 9 3.52 21.96 12.62
C SER A 9 3.61 22.38 14.08
N ARG A 10 4.77 22.93 14.48
CA ARG A 10 4.95 23.53 15.81
C ARG A 10 4.48 24.97 15.93
N TYR A 11 3.95 25.57 14.88
CA TYR A 11 3.57 26.97 14.80
C TYR A 11 2.04 27.11 14.90
N PRO A 12 1.49 27.59 16.04
CA PRO A 12 0.05 27.68 16.24
C PRO A 12 -0.65 28.57 15.20
N GLU A 13 -0.04 29.69 14.83
CA GLU A 13 -0.59 30.62 13.83
C GLU A 13 -0.81 29.99 12.46
N ILE A 14 0.06 29.05 12.08
CA ILE A 14 -0.05 28.31 10.83
C ILE A 14 -1.13 27.25 10.94
N ILE A 15 -1.23 26.61 12.10
CA ILE A 15 -2.26 25.61 12.39
C ILE A 15 -3.64 26.22 12.27
N ASP A 16 -3.86 27.39 12.88
CA ASP A 16 -5.14 28.10 12.88
C ASP A 16 -5.55 28.53 11.45
N GLU A 17 -4.62 29.09 10.67
CA GLU A 17 -4.88 29.46 9.28
C GLU A 17 -5.24 28.23 8.43
N PHE A 18 -4.50 27.15 8.60
CA PHE A 18 -4.69 25.92 7.86
C PHE A 18 -6.01 25.23 8.20
N GLN A 19 -6.32 25.13 9.48
CA GLN A 19 -7.54 24.49 9.98
C GLN A 19 -8.79 25.19 9.45
N GLY A 20 -8.84 26.53 9.50
CA GLY A 20 -9.97 27.28 8.98
C GLY A 20 -10.27 27.03 7.51
N ILE A 21 -9.22 26.86 6.67
CA ILE A 21 -9.39 26.55 5.24
C ILE A 21 -9.89 25.11 5.04
N LEU A 22 -9.38 24.14 5.79
CA LEU A 22 -9.75 22.74 5.64
C LEU A 22 -11.17 22.44 6.14
N GLU A 23 -11.61 23.13 7.20
CA GLU A 23 -12.99 23.04 7.69
C GLU A 23 -14.00 23.51 6.64
N GLU A 24 -13.72 24.63 5.93
CA GLU A 24 -14.53 25.09 4.80
C GLU A 24 -14.69 24.00 3.70
N LYS A 25 -13.70 23.14 3.55
CA LYS A 25 -13.68 22.06 2.54
C LYS A 25 -14.18 20.72 3.06
N GLN A 26 -14.61 20.64 4.31
CA GLN A 26 -15.08 19.40 4.95
C GLN A 26 -14.05 18.27 4.95
N ILE A 27 -12.75 18.61 5.02
CA ILE A 27 -11.66 17.66 5.13
C ILE A 27 -11.43 17.36 6.63
N GLU A 28 -11.48 16.07 6.97
CA GLU A 28 -11.16 15.62 8.32
C GLU A 28 -9.67 15.81 8.59
N THR A 29 -9.33 16.69 9.51
CA THR A 29 -7.95 17.06 9.77
C THR A 29 -7.58 16.76 11.21
N ASP A 30 -6.54 15.95 11.40
CA ASP A 30 -5.87 15.84 12.68
C ASP A 30 -4.60 16.69 12.68
N ILE A 31 -4.28 17.26 13.81
CA ILE A 31 -3.16 18.17 13.99
C ILE A 31 -2.22 17.62 15.06
N ALA A 32 -0.93 17.60 14.75
CA ALA A 32 0.13 17.33 15.69
C ALA A 32 1.07 18.53 15.80
N GLN A 33 1.44 18.91 17.01
CA GLN A 33 2.34 20.05 17.24
C GLN A 33 3.82 19.63 17.31
N ASN A 34 4.09 18.35 17.41
CA ASN A 34 5.42 17.77 17.46
C ASN A 34 5.45 16.38 16.83
N GLY A 35 6.65 15.85 16.64
CA GLY A 35 6.81 14.55 16.00
C GLY A 35 6.37 13.36 16.84
N THR A 36 6.33 13.48 18.17
CA THR A 36 5.88 12.40 19.05
C THR A 36 4.37 12.22 18.94
N ASP A 37 3.60 13.30 19.05
CA ASP A 37 2.14 13.29 18.89
C ASP A 37 1.75 12.80 17.49
N ALA A 38 2.49 13.23 16.44
CA ALA A 38 2.29 12.75 15.09
C ALA A 38 2.45 11.24 14.97
N MET A 39 3.47 10.67 15.60
CA MET A 39 3.71 9.23 15.58
C MET A 39 2.63 8.45 16.35
N GLU A 40 2.04 9.03 17.39
CA GLU A 40 0.92 8.42 18.10
C GLU A 40 -0.33 8.38 17.23
N LEU A 41 -0.66 9.47 16.54
CA LEU A 41 -1.77 9.53 15.60
C LEU A 41 -1.59 8.55 14.43
N LEU A 42 -0.39 8.46 13.86
CA LEU A 42 -0.05 7.52 12.78
C LEU A 42 -0.13 6.04 13.19
N LYS A 43 -0.03 5.73 14.47
CA LYS A 43 -0.25 4.35 14.98
C LYS A 43 -1.74 4.02 15.11
N GLN A 44 -2.60 5.02 15.27
CA GLN A 44 -4.03 4.82 15.50
C GLN A 44 -4.85 4.74 14.21
N LYS A 45 -4.47 5.53 13.18
CA LYS A 45 -5.18 5.53 11.90
C LYS A 45 -4.29 5.88 10.71
N GLU A 46 -4.73 5.49 9.52
CA GLU A 46 -4.10 5.85 8.25
C GLU A 46 -4.65 7.18 7.74
N TYR A 47 -3.76 7.99 7.16
CA TYR A 47 -4.11 9.25 6.51
C TYR A 47 -3.86 9.15 5.01
N GLN A 48 -4.74 9.78 4.25
CA GLN A 48 -4.57 9.88 2.80
C GLN A 48 -3.44 10.85 2.46
N ILE A 49 -3.36 11.94 3.23
CA ILE A 49 -2.34 12.98 3.05
C ILE A 49 -1.65 13.28 4.38
N LEU A 50 -0.34 13.42 4.30
CA LEU A 50 0.51 13.91 5.38
C LEU A 50 1.17 15.21 4.96
N VAL A 51 1.05 16.26 5.78
CA VAL A 51 1.79 17.52 5.63
C VAL A 51 2.64 17.72 6.86
N THR A 52 3.95 17.82 6.69
CA THR A 52 4.88 17.92 7.83
C THR A 52 5.96 18.97 7.63
N ASP A 53 6.37 19.62 8.72
CA ASP A 53 7.64 20.36 8.77
C ASP A 53 8.80 19.37 8.93
N LEU A 54 9.99 19.76 8.50
CA LEU A 54 11.23 19.02 8.73
C LEU A 54 11.73 19.17 10.16
N ASN A 55 11.59 20.37 10.71
CA ASN A 55 12.12 20.73 12.02
C ASN A 55 11.03 20.62 13.10
N LEU A 56 10.88 19.43 13.63
CA LEU A 56 9.92 19.12 14.69
C LEU A 56 10.66 18.66 15.96
N ASP A 57 10.05 18.90 17.09
CA ASP A 57 10.51 18.36 18.38
C ASP A 57 10.15 16.87 18.47
N GLY A 58 11.00 16.08 19.11
CA GLY A 58 10.85 14.63 19.21
C GLY A 58 11.31 13.90 17.93
N TYR A 59 10.36 13.38 17.15
CA TYR A 59 10.67 12.81 15.84
C TYR A 59 10.72 13.92 14.79
N ASN A 60 11.83 14.07 14.09
CA ASN A 60 11.94 15.02 12.98
C ASN A 60 11.11 14.55 11.77
N GLY A 61 10.85 15.48 10.84
CA GLY A 61 10.06 15.21 9.64
C GLY A 61 10.61 14.06 8.79
N ASP A 62 11.92 13.90 8.69
CA ASP A 62 12.55 12.79 7.96
C ASP A 62 12.16 11.41 8.49
N LYS A 63 12.15 11.25 9.81
CA LYS A 63 11.75 10.00 10.46
C LYS A 63 10.28 9.71 10.24
N ILE A 64 9.44 10.73 10.31
CA ILE A 64 7.99 10.61 10.06
C ILE A 64 7.74 10.20 8.60
N LEU A 65 8.37 10.88 7.64
CA LEU A 65 8.27 10.56 6.22
C LEU A 65 8.72 9.12 5.93
N SER A 66 9.87 8.72 6.50
CA SER A 66 10.38 7.35 6.33
C SER A 66 9.42 6.30 6.90
N TYR A 67 8.84 6.56 8.07
CA TYR A 67 7.84 5.68 8.67
C TYR A 67 6.59 5.56 7.80
N VAL A 68 6.04 6.69 7.34
CA VAL A 68 4.83 6.72 6.52
C VAL A 68 5.06 6.03 5.18
N ASN A 69 6.14 6.31 4.48
CA ASN A 69 6.46 5.69 3.20
C ASN A 69 6.65 4.17 3.30
N GLN A 70 7.15 3.68 4.44
CA GLN A 70 7.30 2.25 4.68
C GLN A 70 5.99 1.58 5.07
N LYS A 71 5.22 2.21 5.94
CA LYS A 71 4.02 1.62 6.56
C LYS A 71 2.76 1.86 5.74
N PHE A 72 2.64 3.03 5.12
CA PHE A 72 1.48 3.52 4.39
C PHE A 72 1.88 4.05 3.00
N PRO A 73 2.29 3.17 2.07
CA PRO A 73 2.91 3.58 0.79
C PRO A 73 1.97 4.36 -0.14
N ASP A 74 0.67 4.34 0.12
CA ASP A 74 -0.29 5.12 -0.66
C ASP A 74 -0.44 6.54 -0.15
N THR A 75 -0.10 6.81 1.12
CA THR A 75 -0.16 8.15 1.70
C THR A 75 0.68 9.13 0.89
N ILE A 76 0.09 10.26 0.51
CA ILE A 76 0.79 11.31 -0.21
C ILE A 76 1.38 12.28 0.81
N CYS A 77 2.72 12.39 0.80
CA CYS A 77 3.46 13.24 1.72
C CYS A 77 3.81 14.57 1.08
N MET A 78 3.61 15.66 1.83
CA MET A 78 4.03 17.01 1.46
C MET A 78 4.85 17.62 2.58
N LEU A 79 5.84 18.43 2.21
CA LEU A 79 6.65 19.21 3.16
C LEU A 79 6.20 20.66 3.16
N TYR A 80 6.10 21.22 4.37
CA TYR A 80 5.82 22.63 4.60
C TYR A 80 6.84 23.21 5.59
N THR A 81 7.92 23.80 5.08
CA THR A 81 9.10 24.16 5.89
C THR A 81 9.57 25.59 5.65
N ASN A 82 10.31 26.15 6.62
CA ASN A 82 10.93 27.46 6.47
C ASN A 82 12.15 27.47 5.53
N SER A 83 12.87 26.36 5.53
CA SER A 83 14.10 26.23 4.74
C SER A 83 14.38 24.79 4.40
N ILE A 84 14.95 24.57 3.23
CA ILE A 84 15.44 23.29 2.77
C ILE A 84 16.71 23.54 1.94
N SER A 85 17.74 22.75 2.12
CA SER A 85 18.91 22.82 1.27
C SER A 85 18.65 22.20 -0.10
N ALA A 86 19.38 22.63 -1.13
CA ALA A 86 19.28 22.06 -2.47
C ALA A 86 19.54 20.54 -2.49
N VAL A 87 20.45 20.07 -1.63
CA VAL A 87 20.76 18.63 -1.47
C VAL A 87 19.57 17.88 -0.91
N GLN A 88 18.94 18.39 0.15
CA GLN A 88 17.74 17.80 0.73
C GLN A 88 16.57 17.78 -0.25
N LEU A 89 16.35 18.91 -0.94
CA LEU A 89 15.30 18.99 -1.95
C LEU A 89 15.50 17.94 -3.06
N GLY A 90 16.72 17.85 -3.61
CA GLY A 90 17.06 16.83 -4.60
C GLY A 90 16.86 15.41 -4.09
N PHE A 91 17.18 15.14 -2.82
CA PHE A 91 16.97 13.84 -2.20
C PHE A 91 15.48 13.44 -2.15
N TYR A 92 14.60 14.32 -1.67
CA TYR A 92 13.16 14.04 -1.59
C TYR A 92 12.50 13.88 -2.96
N LEU A 93 12.86 14.74 -3.92
CA LEU A 93 12.31 14.66 -5.27
C LEU A 93 12.75 13.37 -6.01
N ASN A 94 14.01 12.97 -5.85
CA ASN A 94 14.56 11.78 -6.51
C ASN A 94 14.01 10.46 -5.92
N LYS A 95 13.77 10.41 -4.62
CA LYS A 95 13.19 9.23 -3.97
C LYS A 95 11.69 9.10 -4.18
N ARG A 96 11.02 10.12 -4.68
CA ARG A 96 9.56 10.21 -4.77
C ARG A 96 8.85 10.04 -3.41
N ASP A 97 9.57 10.33 -2.32
CA ASP A 97 9.06 10.21 -0.96
C ASP A 97 8.16 11.40 -0.58
N VAL A 98 8.26 12.50 -1.33
CA VAL A 98 7.51 13.73 -1.12
C VAL A 98 6.91 14.18 -2.45
N PHE A 99 5.60 14.41 -2.46
CA PHE A 99 4.87 14.87 -3.63
C PHE A 99 5.18 16.34 -3.95
N ARG A 100 5.19 17.20 -2.91
CA ARG A 100 5.45 18.63 -3.06
C ARG A 100 6.13 19.22 -1.83
N VAL A 101 6.97 20.21 -2.05
CA VAL A 101 7.64 20.98 -1.00
C VAL A 101 7.18 22.42 -1.07
N PHE A 102 6.68 22.95 0.03
CA PHE A 102 6.30 24.35 0.19
C PHE A 102 7.29 25.04 1.10
N LEU A 103 7.83 26.16 0.61
CA LEU A 103 8.66 27.06 1.41
C LEU A 103 7.82 28.20 1.92
N ARG A 104 7.87 28.45 3.21
CA ARG A 104 7.14 29.57 3.84
C ARG A 104 7.71 30.92 3.44
N PRO A 105 6.90 31.97 3.22
CA PRO A 105 5.43 31.97 3.26
C PRO A 105 4.80 31.38 2.00
N VAL A 106 3.65 30.71 2.12
CA VAL A 106 2.88 30.12 1.02
C VAL A 106 1.47 30.69 1.03
N ASN A 107 0.91 30.93 -0.14
CA ASN A 107 -0.50 31.24 -0.27
C ASN A 107 -1.34 29.96 -0.09
N PHE A 108 -1.80 29.71 1.14
CA PHE A 108 -2.57 28.51 1.45
C PHE A 108 -3.85 28.39 0.63
N ARG A 109 -4.57 29.48 0.39
CA ARG A 109 -5.85 29.42 -0.33
C ARG A 109 -5.71 29.06 -1.78
N GLN A 110 -4.61 29.37 -2.39
CA GLN A 110 -4.42 29.16 -3.83
C GLN A 110 -3.44 28.02 -4.12
N GLU A 111 -2.19 28.15 -3.73
CA GLU A 111 -1.15 27.19 -4.09
C GLU A 111 -1.28 25.87 -3.33
N PHE A 112 -1.54 25.96 -2.01
CA PHE A 112 -1.65 24.77 -1.19
C PHE A 112 -2.91 23.97 -1.50
N MET A 113 -4.06 24.63 -1.65
CA MET A 113 -5.32 23.96 -1.95
C MET A 113 -5.31 23.26 -3.31
N GLN A 114 -4.70 23.86 -4.32
CA GLN A 114 -4.51 23.21 -5.61
C GLN A 114 -3.67 21.94 -5.46
N ALA A 115 -2.54 22.02 -4.77
CA ALA A 115 -1.69 20.84 -4.53
C ALA A 115 -2.38 19.76 -3.69
N LEU A 116 -3.26 20.15 -2.77
CA LEU A 116 -4.02 19.23 -1.95
C LEU A 116 -5.02 18.42 -2.78
N GLU A 117 -5.73 19.05 -3.71
CA GLU A 117 -6.62 18.35 -4.65
C GLU A 117 -5.84 17.36 -5.53
N GLU A 118 -4.73 17.82 -6.13
CA GLU A 118 -3.84 16.95 -6.94
C GLU A 118 -3.32 15.76 -6.10
N ALA A 119 -3.01 15.98 -4.81
CA ALA A 119 -2.56 14.92 -3.90
C ALA A 119 -3.66 13.88 -3.60
N TYR A 120 -4.90 14.30 -3.43
CA TYR A 120 -6.02 13.37 -3.26
C TYR A 120 -6.28 12.54 -4.53
N GLU A 121 -6.23 13.16 -5.70
CA GLU A 121 -6.32 12.44 -6.98
C GLU A 121 -5.22 11.38 -7.12
N LEU A 122 -3.99 11.74 -6.77
CA LEU A 122 -2.86 10.81 -6.79
C LEU A 122 -3.03 9.66 -5.78
N TYR A 123 -3.55 9.95 -4.58
CA TYR A 123 -3.86 8.92 -3.59
C TYR A 123 -4.89 7.92 -4.13
N ASP A 124 -5.97 8.41 -4.72
CA ASP A 124 -7.03 7.57 -5.27
C ASP A 124 -6.51 6.68 -6.40
N LEU A 125 -5.65 7.20 -7.28
CA LEU A 125 -4.98 6.44 -8.33
C LEU A 125 -4.08 5.34 -7.75
N LYS A 126 -3.21 5.66 -6.79
CA LYS A 126 -2.31 4.68 -6.14
C LYS A 126 -3.11 3.56 -5.47
N LYS A 127 -4.17 3.92 -4.75
CA LYS A 127 -5.02 2.96 -4.07
C LYS A 127 -5.72 2.03 -5.05
N HIS A 128 -6.27 2.57 -6.14
CA HIS A 128 -6.92 1.79 -7.18
C HIS A 128 -5.96 0.78 -7.82
N ASP A 129 -4.74 1.22 -8.17
CA ASP A 129 -3.72 0.35 -8.73
C ASP A 129 -3.32 -0.79 -7.77
N ARG A 130 -3.17 -0.47 -6.48
CA ARG A 130 -2.86 -1.47 -5.46
C ARG A 130 -3.98 -2.49 -5.31
N ASP A 131 -5.22 -2.03 -5.18
CA ASP A 131 -6.39 -2.89 -5.00
C ASP A 131 -6.57 -3.81 -6.22
N SER A 132 -6.40 -3.28 -7.44
CA SER A 132 -6.45 -4.05 -8.68
C SER A 132 -5.32 -5.10 -8.77
N ARG A 133 -4.12 -4.77 -8.28
CA ARG A 133 -3.00 -5.71 -8.24
C ARG A 133 -3.24 -6.82 -7.22
N GLN A 134 -3.77 -6.49 -6.04
CA GLN A 134 -4.08 -7.49 -5.01
C GLN A 134 -5.18 -8.45 -5.49
N GLU A 135 -6.20 -7.95 -6.15
CA GLU A 135 -7.27 -8.80 -6.72
C GLU A 135 -6.71 -9.78 -7.74
N ARG A 136 -5.85 -9.29 -8.64
CA ARG A 136 -5.17 -10.13 -9.64
C ARG A 136 -4.30 -11.21 -9.01
N LEU A 137 -3.57 -10.89 -7.93
CA LEU A 137 -2.77 -11.87 -7.20
C LEU A 137 -3.63 -12.94 -6.53
N LYS A 138 -4.75 -12.57 -5.91
CA LYS A 138 -5.71 -13.54 -5.33
C LYS A 138 -6.28 -14.49 -6.37
N GLN A 139 -6.62 -13.98 -7.56
CA GLN A 139 -7.09 -14.81 -8.67
C GLN A 139 -6.01 -15.79 -9.13
N LEU A 140 -4.77 -15.35 -9.27
CA LEU A 140 -3.64 -16.22 -9.64
C LEU A 140 -3.38 -17.31 -8.59
N GLU A 141 -3.43 -16.99 -7.31
CA GLU A 141 -3.30 -17.97 -6.23
C GLU A 141 -4.45 -18.98 -6.23
N GLY A 142 -5.69 -18.52 -6.48
CA GLY A 142 -6.86 -19.38 -6.64
C GLY A 142 -6.69 -20.37 -7.79
N ASN A 143 -6.28 -19.87 -8.97
CA ASN A 143 -6.01 -20.71 -10.13
C ASN A 143 -4.90 -21.74 -9.88
N ARG A 144 -3.82 -21.33 -9.20
CA ARG A 144 -2.71 -22.23 -8.85
C ARG A 144 -3.15 -23.37 -7.93
N LYS A 145 -4.00 -23.08 -6.95
CA LYS A 145 -4.57 -24.10 -6.08
C LYS A 145 -5.46 -25.09 -6.85
N ALA A 146 -6.31 -24.56 -7.74
CA ALA A 146 -7.16 -25.40 -8.58
C ALA A 146 -6.37 -26.32 -9.51
N ILE A 147 -5.28 -25.83 -10.11
CA ILE A 147 -4.39 -26.65 -10.94
C ILE A 147 -3.74 -27.76 -10.12
N ALA A 148 -3.22 -27.45 -8.93
CA ALA A 148 -2.59 -28.45 -8.06
C ALA A 148 -3.59 -29.53 -7.62
N GLU A 149 -4.86 -29.18 -7.43
CA GLU A 149 -5.91 -30.13 -7.09
C GLU A 149 -6.26 -31.06 -8.26
N ILE A 150 -6.31 -30.50 -9.48
CA ILE A 150 -6.49 -31.29 -10.72
C ILE A 150 -5.30 -32.24 -10.95
N GLU A 151 -4.06 -31.76 -10.79
CA GLU A 151 -2.85 -32.59 -10.89
C GLU A 151 -2.91 -33.79 -9.93
N LYS A 152 -3.32 -33.57 -8.69
CA LYS A 152 -3.50 -34.63 -7.69
C LYS A 152 -4.57 -35.64 -8.08
N ILE A 153 -5.67 -35.18 -8.67
CA ILE A 153 -6.73 -36.07 -9.17
C ILE A 153 -6.20 -36.94 -10.32
N ILE A 154 -5.44 -36.36 -11.26
CA ILE A 154 -4.84 -37.06 -12.39
C ILE A 154 -3.82 -38.11 -11.89
N GLU A 155 -2.97 -37.76 -10.93
CA GLU A 155 -2.01 -38.69 -10.33
C GLU A 155 -2.72 -39.89 -9.69
N ASN A 156 -3.76 -39.64 -8.89
CA ASN A 156 -4.55 -40.72 -8.27
C ASN A 156 -5.25 -41.59 -9.32
N GLN A 157 -5.73 -41.03 -10.44
CA GLN A 157 -6.31 -41.82 -11.51
C GLN A 157 -5.25 -42.67 -12.25
N ASN A 158 -4.05 -42.14 -12.47
CA ASN A 158 -2.96 -42.87 -13.06
C ASN A 158 -2.48 -44.05 -12.21
N GLU A 159 -2.46 -43.90 -10.88
CA GLU A 159 -2.21 -45.00 -9.95
C GLU A 159 -3.30 -46.08 -10.06
N SER A 160 -4.57 -45.68 -10.10
CA SER A 160 -5.68 -46.61 -10.28
C SER A 160 -5.63 -47.36 -11.61
N TRP A 161 -5.18 -46.71 -12.71
CA TRP A 161 -5.00 -47.38 -13.98
C TRP A 161 -3.82 -48.38 -13.97
N LYS A 162 -2.72 -48.06 -13.31
CA LYS A 162 -1.59 -48.98 -13.11
C LYS A 162 -2.02 -50.23 -12.32
N ASP A 163 -2.81 -50.04 -11.26
CA ASP A 163 -3.34 -51.15 -10.50
C ASP A 163 -4.28 -52.04 -11.32
N PHE A 164 -5.08 -51.43 -12.22
CA PHE A 164 -5.92 -52.15 -13.15
C PHE A 164 -5.13 -52.89 -14.21
N GLU A 165 -4.05 -52.31 -14.78
CA GLU A 165 -3.13 -52.99 -15.69
C GLU A 165 -2.49 -54.21 -15.03
N VAL A 166 -1.96 -54.08 -13.83
CA VAL A 166 -1.36 -55.18 -13.07
C VAL A 166 -2.40 -56.29 -12.77
N PHE A 167 -3.64 -55.89 -12.44
CA PHE A 167 -4.73 -56.82 -12.23
C PHE A 167 -5.12 -57.56 -13.54
N ALA A 168 -5.22 -56.83 -14.63
CA ALA A 168 -5.51 -57.40 -15.96
C ALA A 168 -4.40 -58.37 -16.45
N GLU A 169 -3.12 -58.05 -16.26
CA GLU A 169 -2.00 -58.93 -16.55
C GLU A 169 -2.05 -60.19 -15.71
N ARG A 170 -2.37 -60.12 -14.42
CA ARG A 170 -2.56 -61.31 -13.55
C ARG A 170 -3.71 -62.16 -14.03
N LEU A 171 -4.84 -61.55 -14.42
CA LEU A 171 -6.01 -62.28 -14.95
C LEU A 171 -5.73 -62.97 -16.25
N LEU A 172 -5.03 -62.28 -17.18
CA LEU A 172 -4.60 -62.89 -18.47
C LEU A 172 -3.55 -64.00 -18.30
N GLY A 173 -2.60 -63.78 -17.40
CA GLY A 173 -1.65 -64.83 -17.03
C GLY A 173 -2.32 -66.09 -16.47
N PHE A 174 -3.36 -65.93 -15.60
CA PHE A 174 -4.14 -67.04 -15.06
C PHE A 174 -4.97 -67.76 -16.13
N THR A 175 -5.42 -67.06 -17.18
CA THR A 175 -6.16 -67.66 -18.30
C THR A 175 -5.22 -68.40 -19.29
N MET A 176 -4.03 -67.86 -19.54
CA MET A 176 -3.03 -68.52 -20.41
C MET A 176 -2.47 -69.80 -19.80
N GLU A 177 -2.22 -69.86 -18.49
CA GLU A 177 -1.83 -71.10 -17.82
C GLU A 177 -2.91 -72.20 -17.83
N ARG A 178 -4.18 -71.83 -17.86
CA ARG A 178 -5.31 -72.77 -17.83
C ARG A 178 -5.70 -73.31 -19.22
N TYR A 179 -5.35 -72.62 -20.30
CA TYR A 179 -5.74 -72.98 -21.65
C TYR A 179 -4.52 -73.27 -22.58
N GLY A 180 -3.30 -73.28 -22.04
CA GLY A 180 -2.08 -73.50 -22.75
C GLY A 180 -1.57 -74.94 -22.80
N THR A 181 -2.38 -75.91 -22.40
CA THR A 181 -2.07 -77.35 -22.59
C THR A 181 -3.24 -78.01 -23.28
N ALA A 182 -3.28 -77.92 -24.61
CA ALA A 182 -3.99 -78.82 -25.51
C ALA A 182 -3.12 -79.09 -26.72
#